data_d54b0843517b35aeb541e2a6b1debebb
#
_entry.id   d54b0843517b35aeb541e2a6b1debebb
#
_cell.length_a   1.000
_cell.length_b   1.000
_cell.length_c   1.000
_cell.angle_alpha   90.00
_cell.angle_beta   90.00
_cell.angle_gamma   90.00
#
_symmetry.space_group_name_H-M   'P 1'
#
loop_
_entity.id
_entity.type
_entity.pdbx_description
1 polymer ?
#
loop_
_entity_poly.entity_id
_entity_poly.type
_entity_poly.pdbx_seq_one_letter_code
_entity_poly.pdbx_strand_id
1 'polypeptide(L)'
;MSDHDLGKAVSETIKLFNLGGDSSKGGSRVIANIDRKRIDERLVVYHQPRSVESEYFRFLKSRIEQEFRKDKGEEKGRVIMITGPNLGAGKSTCAINLALAFARSHGGQTLFLDADSRRGMSRKYLGIIEENLQGFTDVMNMKARAGEVLVNSGMFKMVYFPSGQFSESFLDHLNSQELAVLIDNLRRRFKYIIIDAPPAFPMPEAAVIAPHCDGVFIVLRAGRDGQGDLIQAQQALEGANIMGIILNAVKKTPGQRYGAYGYYAKP
;
A
#
# COMPACT_ATOMS: atom_id res chain seq x y z
N MET A 1 0.18 2.55 -37.23
CA MET A 1 -0.54 1.53 -36.43
C MET A 1 -2.00 1.64 -36.83
N SER A 2 -2.63 0.56 -37.28
CA SER A 2 -4.04 0.59 -37.72
C SER A 2 -4.95 0.58 -36.46
N ASP A 3 -6.22 1.07 -36.61
CA ASP A 3 -7.22 1.02 -35.52
C ASP A 3 -7.44 -0.42 -35.03
N HIS A 4 -7.22 -1.40 -35.90
CA HIS A 4 -7.31 -2.82 -35.55
C HIS A 4 -6.15 -3.27 -34.64
N ASP A 5 -4.94 -2.76 -34.87
CA ASP A 5 -3.76 -3.05 -34.02
C ASP A 5 -3.88 -2.39 -32.65
N LEU A 6 -4.44 -1.17 -32.59
CA LEU A 6 -4.76 -0.49 -31.34
C LEU A 6 -5.80 -1.27 -30.52
N GLY A 7 -6.87 -1.71 -31.14
CA GLY A 7 -7.92 -2.49 -30.47
C GLY A 7 -7.42 -3.82 -29.93
N LYS A 8 -6.49 -4.47 -30.64
CA LYS A 8 -5.88 -5.72 -30.20
C LYS A 8 -4.92 -5.51 -29.01
N ALA A 9 -4.07 -4.48 -29.08
CA ALA A 9 -3.17 -4.11 -28.00
C ALA A 9 -3.95 -3.75 -26.73
N VAL A 10 -5.01 -2.94 -26.81
CA VAL A 10 -5.88 -2.60 -25.68
C VAL A 10 -6.55 -3.86 -25.11
N SER A 11 -7.03 -4.77 -25.96
CA SER A 11 -7.65 -6.03 -25.50
C SER A 11 -6.66 -6.95 -24.79
N GLU A 12 -5.40 -7.02 -25.23
CA GLU A 12 -4.34 -7.80 -24.58
C GLU A 12 -3.92 -7.16 -23.25
N THR A 13 -3.78 -5.84 -23.22
CA THR A 13 -3.53 -5.08 -21.99
C THR A 13 -4.61 -5.33 -20.94
N ILE A 14 -5.88 -5.25 -21.32
CA ILE A 14 -7.01 -5.53 -20.41
C ILE A 14 -6.92 -6.96 -19.85
N LYS A 15 -6.51 -7.95 -20.67
CA LYS A 15 -6.36 -9.34 -20.19
C LYS A 15 -5.23 -9.51 -19.18
N LEU A 16 -4.13 -8.78 -19.32
CA LEU A 16 -2.99 -8.83 -18.40
C LEU A 16 -3.33 -8.22 -17.04
N PHE A 17 -4.11 -7.15 -17.02
CA PHE A 17 -4.55 -6.50 -15.79
C PHE A 17 -5.84 -7.10 -15.23
N ASN A 18 -6.47 -8.04 -15.93
CA ASN A 18 -7.65 -8.70 -15.44
C ASN A 18 -7.31 -9.62 -14.26
N LEU A 19 -7.99 -9.42 -13.16
CA LEU A 19 -7.80 -10.18 -11.92
C LEU A 19 -8.50 -11.55 -11.94
N GLY A 20 -9.04 -11.97 -13.08
CA GLY A 20 -9.85 -13.18 -13.21
C GLY A 20 -11.27 -12.97 -12.65
N GLY A 21 -12.29 -13.36 -13.47
CA GLY A 21 -13.68 -13.26 -13.04
C GLY A 21 -14.02 -14.28 -11.95
N ASP A 22 -14.98 -13.89 -11.13
CA ASP A 22 -15.68 -14.69 -10.12
C ASP A 22 -14.84 -15.21 -8.95
N SER A 23 -15.13 -14.66 -7.79
CA SER A 23 -14.53 -15.00 -6.49
C SER A 23 -14.76 -16.47 -6.05
N SER A 24 -15.53 -17.25 -6.80
CA SER A 24 -15.85 -18.67 -6.52
C SER A 24 -14.97 -19.65 -7.28
N LYS A 25 -14.25 -19.24 -8.33
CA LYS A 25 -13.31 -20.08 -9.07
C LYS A 25 -11.91 -19.51 -8.96
N GLY A 26 -11.11 -20.10 -8.07
CA GLY A 26 -9.75 -19.69 -7.73
C GLY A 26 -8.86 -19.39 -8.93
N GLY A 27 -8.67 -18.12 -9.25
CA GLY A 27 -7.45 -17.70 -9.92
C GLY A 27 -6.29 -18.13 -9.04
N SER A 28 -5.25 -18.74 -9.62
CA SER A 28 -4.09 -19.28 -8.90
C SER A 28 -3.44 -18.17 -8.08
N ARG A 29 -3.81 -18.07 -6.81
CA ARG A 29 -3.16 -17.17 -5.86
C ARG A 29 -1.93 -17.88 -5.33
N VAL A 30 -0.81 -17.21 -5.38
CA VAL A 30 0.40 -17.72 -4.72
C VAL A 30 0.13 -17.80 -3.22
N ILE A 31 0.29 -19.00 -2.66
CA ILE A 31 0.26 -19.19 -1.21
C ILE A 31 1.71 -19.02 -0.75
N ALA A 32 2.01 -17.90 -0.09
CA ALA A 32 3.35 -17.67 0.41
C ALA A 32 3.61 -18.45 1.70
N ASN A 33 4.82 -18.99 1.82
CA ASN A 33 5.33 -19.51 3.07
C ASN A 33 5.80 -18.36 3.96
N ILE A 34 5.18 -18.24 5.13
CA ILE A 34 5.50 -17.19 6.10
C ILE A 34 6.19 -17.82 7.31
N ASP A 35 7.40 -17.38 7.56
CA ASP A 35 8.09 -17.66 8.81
C ASP A 35 7.67 -16.65 9.87
N ARG A 36 6.86 -17.10 10.85
CA ARG A 36 6.36 -16.25 11.94
C ARG A 36 7.47 -15.59 12.74
N LYS A 37 8.63 -16.22 12.85
CA LYS A 37 9.79 -15.69 13.60
C LYS A 37 10.48 -14.56 12.88
N ARG A 38 10.27 -14.44 11.57
CA ARG A 38 10.82 -13.37 10.73
C ARG A 38 9.87 -12.19 10.52
N ILE A 39 8.63 -12.28 11.02
CA ILE A 39 7.70 -11.14 10.95
C ILE A 39 8.26 -10.02 11.79
N ASP A 40 8.44 -8.86 11.16
CA ASP A 40 9.05 -7.68 11.79
C ASP A 40 8.27 -7.24 13.03
N GLU A 41 8.97 -7.05 14.15
CA GLU A 41 8.38 -6.66 15.44
C GLU A 41 7.65 -5.31 15.39
N ARG A 42 8.02 -4.43 14.44
CA ARG A 42 7.36 -3.13 14.21
C ARG A 42 5.97 -3.25 13.61
N LEU A 43 5.54 -4.45 13.20
CA LEU A 43 4.16 -4.71 12.79
C LEU A 43 3.28 -4.86 14.04
N VAL A 44 3.11 -3.77 14.76
CA VAL A 44 2.43 -3.73 16.07
C VAL A 44 0.98 -4.16 15.99
N VAL A 45 0.28 -3.88 14.89
CA VAL A 45 -1.10 -4.32 14.68
C VAL A 45 -1.19 -5.84 14.62
N TYR A 46 -0.13 -6.52 14.20
CA TYR A 46 -0.04 -7.99 14.20
C TYR A 46 0.38 -8.52 15.57
N HIS A 47 1.55 -8.09 16.09
CA HIS A 47 2.15 -8.64 17.30
C HIS A 47 1.46 -8.19 18.59
N GLN A 48 1.04 -6.94 18.64
CA GLN A 48 0.51 -6.29 19.85
C GLN A 48 -0.81 -5.56 19.54
N PRO A 49 -1.86 -6.31 19.16
CA PRO A 49 -3.11 -5.71 18.69
C PRO A 49 -3.87 -4.85 19.72
N ARG A 50 -3.51 -4.96 20.99
CA ARG A 50 -4.09 -4.16 22.08
C ARG A 50 -3.17 -3.04 22.57
N SER A 51 -2.01 -2.84 21.95
CA SER A 51 -1.08 -1.77 22.31
C SER A 51 -1.63 -0.39 21.90
N VAL A 52 -1.12 0.65 22.54
CA VAL A 52 -1.44 2.04 22.21
C VAL A 52 -1.05 2.36 20.76
N GLU A 53 0.07 1.82 20.31
CA GLU A 53 0.56 1.98 18.95
C GLU A 53 -0.42 1.37 17.93
N SER A 54 -1.00 0.22 18.24
CA SER A 54 -2.05 -0.39 17.40
C SER A 54 -3.34 0.43 17.41
N GLU A 55 -3.68 1.09 18.53
CA GLU A 55 -4.83 1.98 18.59
C GLU A 55 -4.68 3.19 17.66
N TYR A 56 -3.46 3.73 17.50
CA TYR A 56 -3.24 4.82 16.54
C TYR A 56 -3.57 4.40 15.10
N PHE A 57 -3.20 3.19 14.68
CA PHE A 57 -3.57 2.70 13.35
C PHE A 57 -5.08 2.45 13.21
N ARG A 58 -5.75 1.98 14.28
CA ARG A 58 -7.21 1.86 14.29
C ARG A 58 -7.90 3.21 14.20
N PHE A 59 -7.38 4.21 14.94
CA PHE A 59 -7.89 5.57 14.88
C PHE A 59 -7.70 6.17 13.48
N LEU A 60 -6.49 6.07 12.92
CA LEU A 60 -6.20 6.53 11.56
C LEU A 60 -7.14 5.88 10.55
N LYS A 61 -7.29 4.54 10.59
CA LYS A 61 -8.25 3.81 9.76
C LYS A 61 -9.66 4.38 9.89
N SER A 62 -10.14 4.58 11.12
CA SER A 62 -11.49 5.11 11.37
C SER A 62 -11.68 6.51 10.78
N ARG A 63 -10.68 7.37 10.88
CA ARG A 63 -10.70 8.73 10.28
C ARG A 63 -10.76 8.67 8.76
N ILE A 64 -9.97 7.79 8.14
CA ILE A 64 -9.98 7.56 6.69
C ILE A 64 -11.37 7.08 6.24
N GLU A 65 -11.95 6.09 6.94
CA GLU A 65 -13.28 5.58 6.62
C GLU A 65 -14.37 6.66 6.77
N GLN A 66 -14.27 7.52 7.78
CA GLN A 66 -15.20 8.63 7.97
C GLN A 66 -15.08 9.64 6.82
N GLU A 67 -13.87 9.94 6.37
CA GLU A 67 -13.66 10.87 5.26
C GLU A 67 -14.29 10.34 3.98
N PHE A 68 -14.03 9.08 3.64
CA PHE A 68 -14.59 8.46 2.44
C PHE A 68 -16.12 8.26 2.49
N ARG A 69 -16.73 8.18 3.67
CA ARG A 69 -18.20 8.14 3.80
C ARG A 69 -18.90 9.45 3.43
N LYS A 70 -18.18 10.58 3.46
CA LYS A 70 -18.74 11.87 3.03
C LYS A 70 -18.91 11.93 1.52
N ASP A 71 -18.09 11.18 0.81
CA ASP A 71 -18.16 11.05 -0.63
C ASP A 71 -19.27 10.06 -1.00
N LYS A 72 -20.42 10.60 -1.47
CA LYS A 72 -21.61 9.84 -1.88
C LYS A 72 -21.47 9.23 -3.30
N GLY A 73 -20.26 9.20 -3.85
CA GLY A 73 -19.97 8.63 -5.16
C GLY A 73 -20.16 7.11 -5.23
N GLU A 74 -19.82 6.53 -6.38
CA GLU A 74 -19.89 5.10 -6.63
C GLU A 74 -19.15 4.27 -5.56
N GLU A 75 -19.71 3.10 -5.22
CA GLU A 75 -19.09 2.12 -4.30
C GLU A 75 -17.86 1.45 -4.93
N LYS A 76 -16.89 2.24 -5.36
CA LYS A 76 -15.59 1.74 -5.81
C LYS A 76 -14.64 1.58 -4.63
N GLY A 77 -13.72 0.64 -4.74
CA GLY A 77 -12.64 0.49 -3.77
C GLY A 77 -11.80 1.76 -3.62
N ARG A 78 -11.36 2.04 -2.39
CA ARG A 78 -10.60 3.25 -2.05
C ARG A 78 -9.10 2.96 -2.04
N VAL A 79 -8.35 3.81 -2.69
CA VAL A 79 -6.88 3.70 -2.83
C VAL A 79 -6.20 4.76 -1.97
N ILE A 80 -5.36 4.30 -1.06
CA ILE A 80 -4.64 5.13 -0.10
C ILE A 80 -3.15 4.89 -0.31
N MET A 81 -2.39 5.92 -0.64
CA MET A 81 -0.94 5.84 -0.78
C MET A 81 -0.23 6.35 0.48
N ILE A 82 0.78 5.63 0.89
CA ILE A 82 1.69 6.00 1.97
C ILE A 82 3.06 6.26 1.35
N THR A 83 3.54 7.48 1.48
CA THR A 83 4.87 7.90 1.02
C THR A 83 5.52 8.82 2.06
N GLY A 84 6.62 9.46 1.75
CA GLY A 84 7.31 10.41 2.63
C GLY A 84 8.56 10.98 1.96
N PRO A 85 9.21 12.01 2.54
CA PRO A 85 10.33 12.66 1.87
C PRO A 85 11.57 11.78 1.81
N ASN A 86 11.83 10.99 2.86
CA ASN A 86 13.14 10.37 3.06
C ASN A 86 13.08 8.85 3.20
N LEU A 87 14.21 8.20 2.88
CA LEU A 87 14.44 6.80 3.20
C LEU A 87 14.44 6.60 4.73
N GLY A 88 13.88 5.49 5.21
CA GLY A 88 13.87 5.17 6.65
C GLY A 88 12.92 6.02 7.49
N ALA A 89 11.98 6.78 6.90
CA ALA A 89 10.91 7.46 7.62
C ALA A 89 9.91 6.47 8.25
N GLY A 90 9.87 5.24 7.76
CA GLY A 90 8.95 4.19 8.23
C GLY A 90 7.70 4.05 7.38
N LYS A 91 7.74 4.46 6.12
CA LYS A 91 6.64 4.36 5.14
C LYS A 91 6.05 2.95 5.09
N SER A 92 6.89 1.97 4.74
CA SER A 92 6.48 0.56 4.63
C SER A 92 5.90 0.00 5.93
N THR A 93 6.52 0.35 7.08
CA THR A 93 6.01 -0.05 8.39
C THR A 93 4.62 0.55 8.66
N CYS A 94 4.41 1.83 8.35
CA CYS A 94 3.12 2.49 8.49
C CYS A 94 2.09 1.91 7.52
N ALA A 95 2.47 1.70 6.26
CA ALA A 95 1.58 1.15 5.23
C ALA A 95 1.10 -0.27 5.59
N ILE A 96 2.00 -1.15 6.00
CA ILE A 96 1.64 -2.52 6.40
C ILE A 96 0.74 -2.51 7.64
N ASN A 97 1.09 -1.75 8.69
CA ASN A 97 0.26 -1.65 9.88
C ASN A 97 -1.15 -1.10 9.58
N LEU A 98 -1.24 -0.10 8.70
CA LEU A 98 -2.54 0.43 8.24
C LEU A 98 -3.33 -0.63 7.46
N ALA A 99 -2.68 -1.35 6.53
CA ALA A 99 -3.31 -2.43 5.78
C ALA A 99 -3.81 -3.55 6.72
N LEU A 100 -3.03 -3.93 7.73
CA LEU A 100 -3.43 -4.88 8.76
C LEU A 100 -4.64 -4.37 9.57
N ALA A 101 -4.69 -3.08 9.89
CA ALA A 101 -5.82 -2.48 10.61
C ALA A 101 -7.11 -2.54 9.77
N PHE A 102 -7.03 -2.29 8.46
CA PHE A 102 -8.16 -2.47 7.54
C PHE A 102 -8.55 -3.93 7.39
N ALA A 103 -7.58 -4.83 7.22
CA ALA A 103 -7.82 -6.26 7.04
C ALA A 103 -8.52 -6.91 8.25
N ARG A 104 -8.27 -6.43 9.47
CA ARG A 104 -8.98 -6.91 10.66
C ARG A 104 -10.49 -6.67 10.59
N SER A 105 -10.93 -5.63 9.89
CA SER A 105 -12.36 -5.27 9.76
C SER A 105 -12.97 -5.76 8.46
N HIS A 106 -12.20 -5.83 7.40
CA HIS A 106 -12.68 -6.08 6.03
C HIS A 106 -12.10 -7.36 5.39
N GLY A 107 -11.20 -8.05 6.08
CA GLY A 107 -10.64 -9.33 5.64
C GLY A 107 -10.01 -9.26 4.25
N GLY A 108 -10.25 -10.26 3.44
CA GLY A 108 -9.71 -10.38 2.06
C GLY A 108 -10.16 -9.29 1.07
N GLN A 109 -10.94 -8.32 1.49
CA GLN A 109 -11.28 -7.12 0.72
C GLN A 109 -10.23 -6.01 0.85
N THR A 110 -9.13 -6.25 1.59
CA THR A 110 -8.01 -5.33 1.74
C THR A 110 -6.83 -5.84 0.94
N LEU A 111 -6.29 -4.98 0.07
CA LEU A 111 -5.05 -5.21 -0.66
C LEU A 111 -3.94 -4.32 -0.07
N PHE A 112 -2.77 -4.90 0.15
CA PHE A 112 -1.54 -4.18 0.37
C PHE A 112 -0.65 -4.33 -0.87
N LEU A 113 -0.36 -3.22 -1.56
CA LEU A 113 0.47 -3.16 -2.74
C LEU A 113 1.81 -2.51 -2.38
N ASP A 114 2.90 -3.23 -2.62
CA ASP A 114 4.26 -2.71 -2.50
C ASP A 114 4.69 -2.12 -3.85
N ALA A 115 4.75 -0.79 -3.94
CA ALA A 115 5.22 -0.06 -5.12
C ALA A 115 6.69 0.43 -4.97
N ASP A 116 7.36 0.16 -3.83
CA ASP A 116 8.79 0.47 -3.63
C ASP A 116 9.66 -0.69 -4.10
N SER A 117 9.69 -0.93 -5.42
CA SER A 117 10.47 -2.02 -6.01
C SER A 117 11.99 -1.85 -5.87
N ARG A 118 12.46 -0.62 -5.65
CA ARG A 118 13.89 -0.36 -5.44
C ARG A 118 14.42 -0.98 -4.16
N ARG A 119 13.58 -1.14 -3.15
CA ARG A 119 13.95 -1.74 -1.87
C ARG A 119 13.22 -3.03 -1.56
N GLY A 120 11.97 -3.18 -1.97
CA GLY A 120 11.16 -4.38 -1.80
C GLY A 120 11.17 -4.96 -0.37
N MET A 121 11.14 -4.08 0.65
CA MET A 121 11.32 -4.50 2.04
C MET A 121 10.08 -5.12 2.66
N SER A 122 8.91 -4.86 2.10
CA SER A 122 7.63 -5.31 2.66
C SER A 122 7.56 -6.84 2.76
N ARG A 123 8.09 -7.56 1.78
CA ARG A 123 8.21 -9.01 1.81
C ARG A 123 8.95 -9.52 3.06
N LYS A 124 10.09 -8.91 3.38
CA LYS A 124 10.89 -9.25 4.57
C LYS A 124 10.13 -8.91 5.86
N TYR A 125 9.44 -7.77 5.90
CA TYR A 125 8.65 -7.38 7.08
C TYR A 125 7.48 -8.33 7.33
N LEU A 126 6.89 -8.87 6.27
CA LEU A 126 5.82 -9.86 6.35
C LEU A 126 6.34 -11.28 6.65
N GLY A 127 7.65 -11.50 6.77
CA GLY A 127 8.24 -12.81 7.03
C GLY A 127 8.09 -13.81 5.89
N ILE A 128 7.85 -13.32 4.66
CA ILE A 128 7.69 -14.15 3.46
C ILE A 128 9.08 -14.65 3.03
N ILE A 129 9.20 -15.97 2.85
CA ILE A 129 10.48 -16.65 2.60
C ILE A 129 10.88 -16.57 1.13
N GLU A 130 9.93 -16.68 0.22
CA GLU A 130 10.16 -16.66 -1.22
C GLU A 130 10.90 -15.37 -1.65
N GLU A 131 12.05 -15.52 -2.32
CA GLU A 131 12.91 -14.37 -2.64
C GLU A 131 12.54 -13.68 -3.95
N ASN A 132 12.11 -14.43 -4.96
CA ASN A 132 11.89 -13.95 -6.32
C ASN A 132 10.40 -13.95 -6.67
N LEU A 133 9.57 -13.27 -5.86
CA LEU A 133 8.18 -13.09 -6.18
C LEU A 133 8.03 -12.11 -7.35
N GLN A 134 7.31 -12.53 -8.39
CA GLN A 134 6.81 -11.58 -9.37
C GLN A 134 5.81 -10.64 -8.70
N GLY A 135 5.72 -9.41 -9.19
CA GLY A 135 4.91 -8.40 -8.55
C GLY A 135 4.53 -7.24 -9.46
N PHE A 136 4.36 -6.08 -8.84
CA PHE A 136 3.89 -4.87 -9.49
C PHE A 136 4.72 -4.46 -10.71
N THR A 137 6.06 -4.49 -10.59
CA THR A 137 6.96 -4.17 -11.71
C THR A 137 6.82 -5.16 -12.86
N ASP A 138 6.63 -6.46 -12.56
CA ASP A 138 6.48 -7.47 -13.61
C ASP A 138 5.15 -7.30 -14.35
N VAL A 139 4.09 -6.93 -13.63
CA VAL A 139 2.78 -6.64 -14.22
C VAL A 139 2.84 -5.39 -15.09
N MET A 140 3.46 -4.31 -14.61
CA MET A 140 3.63 -3.08 -15.39
C MET A 140 4.49 -3.30 -16.64
N ASN A 141 5.51 -4.15 -16.55
CA ASN A 141 6.33 -4.57 -17.69
C ASN A 141 5.68 -5.65 -18.59
N MET A 142 4.41 -5.99 -18.36
CA MET A 142 3.65 -7.01 -19.09
C MET A 142 4.27 -8.42 -19.06
N LYS A 143 5.10 -8.71 -18.05
CA LYS A 143 5.77 -10.00 -17.84
C LYS A 143 4.94 -10.98 -16.99
N ALA A 144 3.91 -10.48 -16.31
CA ALA A 144 3.02 -11.27 -15.46
C ALA A 144 1.60 -10.70 -15.47
N ARG A 145 0.60 -11.55 -15.18
CA ARG A 145 -0.79 -11.10 -15.00
C ARG A 145 -1.03 -10.68 -13.56
N ALA A 146 -1.75 -9.58 -13.37
CA ALA A 146 -2.03 -9.05 -12.03
C ALA A 146 -2.69 -10.11 -11.09
N GLY A 147 -3.58 -10.96 -11.62
CA GLY A 147 -4.23 -12.00 -10.82
C GLY A 147 -3.31 -13.13 -10.37
N GLU A 148 -2.21 -13.37 -11.07
CA GLU A 148 -1.27 -14.47 -10.83
C GLU A 148 -0.21 -14.12 -9.78
N VAL A 149 0.11 -12.82 -9.62
CA VAL A 149 1.12 -12.36 -8.67
C VAL A 149 0.58 -12.04 -7.28
N LEU A 150 -0.75 -12.06 -7.11
CA LEU A 150 -1.36 -11.78 -5.81
C LEU A 150 -1.09 -12.91 -4.81
N VAL A 151 -0.53 -12.54 -3.67
CA VAL A 151 -0.20 -13.45 -2.59
C VAL A 151 -1.28 -13.43 -1.52
N ASN A 152 -1.82 -14.59 -1.19
CA ASN A 152 -2.74 -14.76 -0.07
C ASN A 152 -2.01 -15.44 1.09
N SER A 153 -1.77 -14.72 2.16
CA SER A 153 -1.07 -15.26 3.31
C SER A 153 -1.99 -16.02 4.28
N GLY A 154 -3.31 -15.87 4.16
CA GLY A 154 -4.27 -16.40 5.16
C GLY A 154 -4.07 -15.83 6.57
N MET A 155 -2.82 -15.66 6.98
CA MET A 155 -2.41 -15.19 8.31
C MET A 155 -2.75 -13.73 8.57
N PHE A 156 -2.50 -12.86 7.59
CA PHE A 156 -2.71 -11.41 7.73
C PHE A 156 -4.13 -10.96 7.36
N LYS A 157 -4.97 -11.88 6.86
CA LYS A 157 -6.33 -11.58 6.36
C LYS A 157 -6.37 -10.48 5.29
N MET A 158 -5.25 -10.19 4.64
CA MET A 158 -5.15 -9.28 3.52
C MET A 158 -4.51 -9.98 2.33
N VAL A 159 -4.74 -9.44 1.14
CA VAL A 159 -4.01 -9.84 -0.06
C VAL A 159 -2.78 -8.96 -0.18
N TYR A 160 -1.65 -9.55 -0.50
CA TYR A 160 -0.40 -8.85 -0.76
C TYR A 160 -0.07 -8.86 -2.25
N PHE A 161 0.25 -7.71 -2.78
CA PHE A 161 0.77 -7.52 -4.11
C PHE A 161 2.25 -7.14 -4.00
N PRO A 162 3.19 -8.08 -4.24
CA PRO A 162 4.62 -7.82 -4.13
C PRO A 162 5.09 -6.73 -5.08
N SER A 163 6.23 -6.12 -4.79
CA SER A 163 6.83 -5.11 -5.66
C SER A 163 7.37 -5.70 -6.98
N GLY A 164 7.77 -6.96 -6.98
CA GLY A 164 8.55 -7.54 -8.07
C GLY A 164 10.01 -7.05 -8.05
N GLN A 165 10.74 -7.29 -9.13
CA GLN A 165 12.11 -6.84 -9.28
C GLN A 165 12.18 -5.52 -10.04
N PHE A 166 12.91 -4.56 -9.51
CA PHE A 166 13.11 -3.26 -10.17
C PHE A 166 13.78 -3.44 -11.54
N SER A 167 13.29 -2.67 -12.52
CA SER A 167 13.92 -2.50 -13.83
C SER A 167 13.72 -1.07 -14.31
N GLU A 168 14.65 -0.54 -15.08
CA GLU A 168 14.53 0.81 -15.64
C GLU A 168 13.30 0.96 -16.55
N SER A 169 12.98 -0.08 -17.33
CA SER A 169 11.79 -0.12 -18.18
C SER A 169 10.47 0.03 -17.42
N PHE A 170 10.45 -0.27 -16.13
CA PHE A 170 9.27 -0.07 -15.28
C PHE A 170 8.85 1.40 -15.19
N LEU A 171 9.81 2.33 -15.17
CA LEU A 171 9.52 3.77 -15.08
C LEU A 171 8.82 4.28 -16.34
N ASP A 172 9.18 3.75 -17.51
CA ASP A 172 8.57 4.11 -18.78
C ASP A 172 7.10 3.66 -18.84
N HIS A 173 6.81 2.48 -18.31
CA HIS A 173 5.45 1.93 -18.26
C HIS A 173 4.59 2.52 -17.14
N LEU A 174 5.20 3.05 -16.08
CA LEU A 174 4.47 3.62 -14.96
C LEU A 174 3.62 4.85 -15.36
N ASN A 175 4.09 5.64 -16.32
CA ASN A 175 3.40 6.83 -16.84
C ASN A 175 2.29 6.54 -17.86
N SER A 176 1.93 5.28 -18.03
CA SER A 176 1.04 4.82 -19.09
C SER A 176 -0.42 4.69 -18.61
N GLN A 177 -1.33 4.52 -19.58
CA GLN A 177 -2.74 4.21 -19.30
C GLN A 177 -2.90 2.88 -18.54
N GLU A 178 -1.90 2.01 -18.62
CA GLU A 178 -1.88 0.70 -17.96
C GLU A 178 -1.98 0.80 -16.44
N LEU A 179 -1.33 1.79 -15.83
CA LEU A 179 -1.45 2.01 -14.38
C LEU A 179 -2.90 2.35 -13.99
N ALA A 180 -3.56 3.23 -14.74
CA ALA A 180 -4.96 3.57 -14.50
C ALA A 180 -5.87 2.34 -14.62
N VAL A 181 -5.67 1.53 -15.68
CA VAL A 181 -6.42 0.29 -15.90
C VAL A 181 -6.18 -0.72 -14.77
N LEU A 182 -4.95 -0.87 -14.32
CA LEU A 182 -4.63 -1.75 -13.19
C LEU A 182 -5.33 -1.29 -11.92
N ILE A 183 -5.21 -0.02 -11.56
CA ILE A 183 -5.84 0.55 -10.36
C ILE A 183 -7.37 0.41 -10.41
N ASP A 184 -8.00 0.67 -11.55
CA ASP A 184 -9.45 0.50 -11.71
C ASP A 184 -9.90 -0.96 -11.55
N ASN A 185 -9.13 -1.91 -12.07
CA ASN A 185 -9.41 -3.33 -11.87
C ASN A 185 -9.24 -3.76 -10.40
N LEU A 186 -8.23 -3.21 -9.70
CA LEU A 186 -8.05 -3.44 -8.27
C LEU A 186 -9.22 -2.85 -7.46
N ARG A 187 -9.70 -1.65 -7.79
CA ARG A 187 -10.86 -1.01 -7.14
C ARG A 187 -12.15 -1.83 -7.25
N ARG A 188 -12.34 -2.55 -8.34
CA ARG A 188 -13.52 -3.44 -8.53
C ARG A 188 -13.49 -4.65 -7.62
N ARG A 189 -12.31 -5.06 -7.15
CA ARG A 189 -12.12 -6.30 -6.38
C ARG A 189 -11.88 -6.07 -4.90
N PHE A 190 -11.23 -4.98 -4.55
CA PHE A 190 -10.83 -4.67 -3.18
C PHE A 190 -11.53 -3.41 -2.70
N LYS A 191 -12.05 -3.47 -1.47
CA LYS A 191 -12.69 -2.32 -0.83
C LYS A 191 -11.67 -1.27 -0.41
N TYR A 192 -10.49 -1.72 0.04
CA TYR A 192 -9.37 -0.85 0.42
C TYR A 192 -8.08 -1.36 -0.18
N ILE A 193 -7.34 -0.44 -0.78
CA ILE A 193 -6.05 -0.68 -1.40
C ILE A 193 -5.06 0.27 -0.72
N ILE A 194 -4.08 -0.29 0.00
CA ILE A 194 -3.03 0.47 0.66
C ILE A 194 -1.75 0.29 -0.15
N ILE A 195 -1.23 1.39 -0.69
CA ILE A 195 -0.02 1.41 -1.51
C ILE A 195 1.15 1.92 -0.66
N ASP A 196 2.21 1.13 -0.54
CA ASP A 196 3.51 1.56 -0.03
C ASP A 196 4.33 2.08 -1.19
N ALA A 197 4.61 3.38 -1.22
CA ALA A 197 5.34 4.01 -2.31
C ALA A 197 6.76 4.45 -1.86
N PRO A 198 7.73 4.53 -2.79
CA PRO A 198 9.06 5.06 -2.50
C PRO A 198 8.98 6.52 -2.03
N PRO A 199 10.10 7.14 -1.59
CA PRO A 199 10.13 8.56 -1.25
C PRO A 199 9.58 9.42 -2.39
N ALA A 200 8.78 10.44 -2.01
CA ALA A 200 8.18 11.35 -2.99
C ALA A 200 9.24 12.17 -3.76
N PHE A 201 10.43 12.33 -3.20
CA PHE A 201 11.57 12.98 -3.83
C PHE A 201 12.87 12.23 -3.48
N PRO A 202 13.81 12.09 -4.42
CA PRO A 202 13.78 12.48 -5.83
C PRO A 202 13.15 11.41 -6.76
N MET A 203 12.36 10.49 -6.24
CA MET A 203 11.85 9.34 -6.99
C MET A 203 10.52 9.66 -7.68
N PRO A 204 10.39 9.46 -9.01
CA PRO A 204 9.19 9.85 -9.74
C PRO A 204 7.98 8.95 -9.46
N GLU A 205 8.21 7.72 -9.00
CA GLU A 205 7.17 6.68 -8.87
C GLU A 205 6.00 7.16 -7.99
N ALA A 206 6.30 7.78 -6.85
CA ALA A 206 5.25 8.26 -5.95
C ALA A 206 4.40 9.37 -6.60
N ALA A 207 5.03 10.30 -7.33
CA ALA A 207 4.33 11.39 -8.02
C ALA A 207 3.41 10.87 -9.14
N VAL A 208 3.82 9.80 -9.82
CA VAL A 208 3.03 9.19 -10.90
C VAL A 208 1.86 8.37 -10.35
N ILE A 209 2.04 7.68 -9.23
CA ILE A 209 0.98 6.86 -8.60
C ILE A 209 -0.05 7.73 -7.90
N ALA A 210 0.37 8.84 -7.29
CA ALA A 210 -0.47 9.69 -6.44
C ALA A 210 -1.78 10.17 -7.08
N PRO A 211 -1.83 10.61 -8.36
CA PRO A 211 -3.07 11.02 -9.02
C PRO A 211 -4.13 9.92 -9.13
N HIS A 212 -3.73 8.65 -9.05
CA HIS A 212 -4.64 7.50 -9.08
C HIS A 212 -5.17 7.10 -7.70
N CYS A 213 -4.75 7.83 -6.64
CA CYS A 213 -5.13 7.54 -5.26
C CYS A 213 -6.24 8.49 -4.78
N ASP A 214 -7.17 7.98 -3.96
CA ASP A 214 -8.20 8.79 -3.32
C ASP A 214 -7.64 9.62 -2.17
N GLY A 215 -6.49 9.20 -1.62
CA GLY A 215 -5.79 9.93 -0.58
C GLY A 215 -4.33 9.53 -0.44
N VAL A 216 -3.50 10.50 -0.05
CA VAL A 216 -2.08 10.32 0.18
C VAL A 216 -1.73 10.73 1.60
N PHE A 217 -0.94 9.92 2.30
CA PHE A 217 -0.36 10.28 3.58
C PHE A 217 1.17 10.39 3.48
N ILE A 218 1.71 11.47 4.02
CA ILE A 218 3.15 11.72 4.08
C ILE A 218 3.67 11.28 5.45
N VAL A 219 4.58 10.31 5.48
CA VAL A 219 5.23 9.83 6.72
C VAL A 219 6.49 10.62 6.97
N LEU A 220 6.54 11.29 8.12
CA LEU A 220 7.72 11.98 8.64
C LEU A 220 8.27 11.23 9.85
N ARG A 221 9.59 11.14 9.97
CA ARG A 221 10.26 10.59 11.13
C ARG A 221 10.55 11.69 12.14
N ALA A 222 9.95 11.60 13.33
CA ALA A 222 10.18 12.55 14.42
C ALA A 222 11.66 12.65 14.78
N GLY A 223 12.14 13.88 14.98
CA GLY A 223 13.52 14.16 15.35
C GLY A 223 14.53 14.00 14.22
N ARG A 224 14.08 13.77 12.98
CA ARG A 224 14.94 13.69 11.79
C ARG A 224 14.42 14.50 10.62
N ASP A 225 13.17 14.25 10.23
CA ASP A 225 12.57 14.93 9.07
C ASP A 225 11.99 16.29 9.52
N GLY A 226 12.30 17.34 8.79
CA GLY A 226 11.92 18.71 9.12
C GLY A 226 10.85 19.30 8.19
N GLN A 227 10.55 20.56 8.39
CA GLN A 227 9.58 21.31 7.57
C GLN A 227 10.00 21.37 6.10
N GLY A 228 11.30 21.52 5.82
CA GLY A 228 11.82 21.55 4.45
C GLY A 228 11.57 20.25 3.71
N ASP A 229 11.77 19.11 4.39
CA ASP A 229 11.49 17.79 3.81
C ASP A 229 9.99 17.63 3.48
N LEU A 230 9.11 18.11 4.36
CA LEU A 230 7.68 18.08 4.12
C LEU A 230 7.29 18.93 2.91
N ILE A 231 7.79 20.16 2.83
CA ILE A 231 7.50 21.06 1.70
C ILE A 231 7.95 20.41 0.38
N GLN A 232 9.16 19.84 0.36
CA GLN A 232 9.68 19.15 -0.82
C GLN A 232 8.81 17.95 -1.24
N ALA A 233 8.36 17.16 -0.29
CA ALA A 233 7.44 16.05 -0.57
C ALA A 233 6.08 16.55 -1.08
N GLN A 234 5.54 17.63 -0.53
CA GLN A 234 4.29 18.24 -1.00
C GLN A 234 4.42 18.77 -2.43
N GLN A 235 5.52 19.43 -2.75
CA GLN A 235 5.79 19.91 -4.11
C GLN A 235 5.91 18.76 -5.11
N ALA A 236 6.59 17.68 -4.74
CA ALA A 236 6.70 16.50 -5.59
C ALA A 236 5.36 15.77 -5.82
N LEU A 237 4.40 15.98 -4.93
CA LEU A 237 3.05 15.40 -4.99
C LEU A 237 1.98 16.43 -5.39
N GLU A 238 2.39 17.48 -6.12
CA GLU A 238 1.45 18.49 -6.58
C GLU A 238 0.29 17.89 -7.37
N GLY A 239 -0.93 18.34 -7.07
CA GLY A 239 -2.17 17.78 -7.64
C GLY A 239 -2.71 16.53 -6.97
N ALA A 240 -1.98 15.89 -6.05
CA ALA A 240 -2.47 14.76 -5.29
C ALA A 240 -3.33 15.20 -4.09
N ASN A 241 -4.32 14.38 -3.72
CA ASN A 241 -5.13 14.59 -2.52
C ASN A 241 -4.34 14.20 -1.25
N ILE A 242 -3.56 15.11 -0.68
CA ILE A 242 -2.82 14.87 0.57
C ILE A 242 -3.79 14.97 1.74
N MET A 243 -4.21 13.82 2.28
CA MET A 243 -5.15 13.73 3.40
C MET A 243 -4.53 14.03 4.76
N GLY A 244 -3.21 13.91 4.90
CA GLY A 244 -2.55 14.17 6.17
C GLY A 244 -1.10 13.72 6.27
N ILE A 245 -0.58 13.90 7.48
CA ILE A 245 0.80 13.57 7.84
C ILE A 245 0.78 12.52 8.94
N ILE A 246 1.62 11.50 8.83
CA ILE A 246 1.88 10.51 9.87
C ILE A 246 3.24 10.82 10.49
N LEU A 247 3.25 11.29 11.74
CA LEU A 247 4.49 11.49 12.48
C LEU A 247 4.90 10.17 13.13
N ASN A 248 5.93 9.54 12.59
CA ASN A 248 6.43 8.24 13.03
C ASN A 248 7.63 8.35 13.97
N ALA A 249 7.90 7.28 14.71
CA ALA A 249 9.03 7.17 15.64
C ALA A 249 9.10 8.28 16.70
N VAL A 250 7.95 8.76 17.17
CA VAL A 250 7.86 9.73 18.25
C VAL A 250 8.38 9.09 19.53
N LYS A 251 9.39 9.71 20.15
CA LYS A 251 9.91 9.26 21.45
C LYS A 251 8.89 9.57 22.56
N LYS A 252 8.61 8.59 23.41
CA LYS A 252 7.80 8.81 24.60
C LYS A 252 8.60 9.70 25.57
N THR A 253 8.08 10.87 25.91
CA THR A 253 8.68 11.71 26.94
C THR A 253 8.21 11.22 28.31
N PRO A 254 9.10 11.04 29.30
CA PRO A 254 8.68 10.75 30.66
C PRO A 254 7.74 11.87 31.16
N GLY A 255 6.51 11.52 31.53
CA GLY A 255 5.51 12.50 31.98
C GLY A 255 4.36 12.79 31.02
N GLN A 256 4.44 12.48 29.76
CA GLN A 256 3.25 12.41 28.89
C GLN A 256 2.40 11.18 29.26
N ARG A 257 1.64 11.29 30.33
CA ARG A 257 0.48 10.43 30.55
C ARG A 257 -0.50 10.76 29.44
N TYR A 258 -0.65 9.86 28.49
CA TYR A 258 -1.80 9.90 27.56
C TYR A 258 -3.04 9.86 28.46
N GLY A 259 -3.62 11.04 28.69
CA GLY A 259 -4.82 11.18 29.47
C GLY A 259 -5.90 10.24 28.91
N ALA A 260 -6.62 9.60 29.82
CA ALA A 260 -7.81 8.76 29.60
C ALA A 260 -7.64 7.38 28.94
N TYR A 261 -6.63 7.07 28.15
CA TYR A 261 -6.52 5.74 27.51
C TYR A 261 -5.82 4.68 28.39
N GLY A 262 -5.20 5.05 29.49
CA GLY A 262 -4.59 4.11 30.45
C GLY A 262 -5.59 3.26 31.23
N TYR A 263 -6.88 3.55 31.17
CA TYR A 263 -7.92 2.81 31.89
C TYR A 263 -8.35 1.50 31.19
N TYR A 264 -8.09 1.35 29.89
CA TYR A 264 -8.50 0.18 29.13
C TYR A 264 -7.40 -0.88 28.92
N ALA A 265 -6.19 -0.64 29.43
CA ALA A 265 -5.04 -1.54 29.30
C ALA A 265 -4.75 -2.29 30.61
N LYS A 266 -5.77 -2.73 31.36
CA LYS A 266 -5.59 -3.76 32.41
C LYS A 266 -5.93 -5.13 31.83
N PRO A 267 -5.14 -6.17 32.20
CA PRO A 267 -5.25 -7.53 31.68
C PRO A 267 -6.59 -8.18 31.98
#